data_d09c100f481183713bfc4c33e12a2280
#
_entry.id   d09c100f481183713bfc4c33e12a2280
#
_cell.length_a   1.000
_cell.length_b   1.000
_cell.length_c   1.000
_cell.angle_alpha   90.00
_cell.angle_beta   90.00
_cell.angle_gamma   90.00
#
_symmetry.space_group_name_H-M   'P 1'
#
loop_
_entity.id
_entity.type
_entity.pdbx_description
1 polymer ?
#
loop_
_entity_poly.entity_id
_entity_poly.type
_entity_poly.pdbx_seq_one_letter_code
_entity_poly.pdbx_strand_id
1 'polypeptide(L)'
;MTQVPGDAAAPPDPAGVVWRDGRLIPWAEATVHVLSHAANRGSEVFDVLRVLPGPGGGGAPVAVGLRPHVARFEHSMALMGMASPWDIGTLERAVAETVAANPGPADRLVKLVAAWAEVPPATVPTSLVPVVFVACAPIASPGVLADQPARLRSVPGGRIPADVLPTTLKVAALYTAAVRLQLAARADGYDDVLLRTADGDLAEAPSQSLLVVTDDGHLLAPPLDSVLDGVTRRLVLDLALDRGLAVDVRSIRWDEVTGAAELLLVSTSRFIRPVAELDDVAYPAPGPVAAQLGADLDALVGGRHRLSGRWLTPL
;
A
#
# COMPACT_ATOMS: atom_id res chain seq x y z
N MET A 1 -12.06 24.18 -12.55
CA MET A 1 -11.32 22.91 -12.30
C MET A 1 -11.57 22.56 -10.84
N THR A 2 -12.40 21.56 -10.59
CA THR A 2 -12.71 21.11 -9.22
C THR A 2 -11.51 20.30 -8.73
N GLN A 3 -10.74 20.87 -7.79
CA GLN A 3 -9.71 20.08 -7.09
C GLN A 3 -10.43 19.00 -6.28
N VAL A 4 -10.11 17.75 -6.56
CA VAL A 4 -10.52 16.63 -5.71
C VAL A 4 -9.64 16.70 -4.47
N PRO A 5 -10.19 16.90 -3.26
CA PRO A 5 -9.40 16.82 -2.03
C PRO A 5 -8.83 15.40 -1.95
N GLY A 6 -7.55 15.27 -1.98
CA GLY A 6 -6.84 14.00 -1.86
C GLY A 6 -5.56 14.22 -1.10
N ASP A 7 -5.02 13.15 -0.54
CA ASP A 7 -3.70 13.12 0.08
C ASP A 7 -2.64 13.44 -0.98
N ALA A 8 -2.47 14.71 -1.28
CA ALA A 8 -1.44 15.15 -2.18
C ALA A 8 -0.09 14.96 -1.45
N ALA A 9 0.60 13.87 -1.77
CA ALA A 9 2.06 13.89 -1.65
C ALA A 9 2.54 15.17 -2.33
N ALA A 10 3.50 15.87 -1.73
CA ALA A 10 4.13 16.99 -2.41
C ALA A 10 4.61 16.50 -3.79
N PRO A 11 4.48 17.33 -4.84
CA PRO A 11 4.98 16.93 -6.15
C PRO A 11 6.47 16.55 -6.01
N PRO A 12 6.92 15.48 -6.67
CA PRO A 12 8.33 15.09 -6.61
C PRO A 12 9.19 16.24 -7.11
N ASP A 13 10.39 16.37 -6.52
CA ASP A 13 11.35 17.39 -6.94
C ASP A 13 11.78 17.12 -8.39
N PRO A 14 11.52 18.00 -9.34
CA PRO A 14 11.95 17.83 -10.72
C PRO A 14 13.48 17.82 -10.88
N ALA A 15 14.25 18.27 -9.87
CA ALA A 15 15.70 18.13 -9.80
C ALA A 15 16.16 16.76 -9.26
N GLY A 16 15.24 15.92 -8.80
CA GLY A 16 15.54 14.59 -8.25
C GLY A 16 16.02 13.60 -9.33
N VAL A 17 16.43 12.42 -8.84
CA VAL A 17 16.87 11.31 -9.69
C VAL A 17 16.03 10.07 -9.42
N VAL A 18 15.98 9.19 -10.43
CA VAL A 18 15.29 7.90 -10.38
C VAL A 18 16.30 6.82 -10.72
N TRP A 19 16.31 5.72 -9.97
CA TRP A 19 17.07 4.55 -10.39
C TRP A 19 16.30 3.85 -11.52
N ARG A 20 17.01 3.58 -12.62
CA ARG A 20 16.47 2.86 -13.78
C ARG A 20 17.48 1.83 -14.24
N ASP A 21 17.15 0.56 -14.17
CA ASP A 21 17.92 -0.55 -14.73
C ASP A 21 19.42 -0.49 -14.40
N GLY A 22 19.78 -0.31 -13.12
CA GLY A 22 21.16 -0.32 -12.64
C GLY A 22 21.85 1.04 -12.61
N ARG A 23 21.18 2.15 -12.93
CA ARG A 23 21.76 3.49 -12.89
C ARG A 23 20.78 4.57 -12.45
N LEU A 24 21.29 5.63 -11.84
CA LEU A 24 20.52 6.84 -11.56
C LEU A 24 20.40 7.69 -12.81
N ILE A 25 19.18 8.14 -13.12
CA ILE A 25 18.86 9.04 -14.23
C ILE A 25 18.11 10.26 -13.71
N PRO A 26 18.14 11.42 -14.39
CA PRO A 26 17.31 12.56 -14.06
C PRO A 26 15.82 12.21 -14.04
N TRP A 27 15.07 12.83 -13.13
CA TRP A 27 13.61 12.63 -13.02
C TRP A 27 12.88 12.75 -14.34
N ALA A 28 13.24 13.77 -15.15
CA ALA A 28 12.62 14.04 -16.45
C ALA A 28 12.81 12.90 -17.48
N GLU A 29 13.82 12.06 -17.31
CA GLU A 29 14.13 10.92 -18.21
C GLU A 29 13.40 9.63 -17.79
N ALA A 30 12.78 9.61 -16.60
CA ALA A 30 12.04 8.45 -16.11
C ALA A 30 10.64 8.36 -16.77
N THR A 31 10.63 8.10 -18.08
CA THR A 31 9.42 8.11 -18.92
C THR A 31 9.24 6.80 -19.67
N VAL A 32 7.99 6.51 -20.02
CA VAL A 32 7.61 5.46 -20.98
C VAL A 32 6.79 6.08 -22.10
N HIS A 33 6.86 5.48 -23.29
CA HIS A 33 6.10 5.98 -24.43
C HIS A 33 4.58 5.82 -24.18
N VAL A 34 3.76 6.79 -24.59
CA VAL A 34 2.28 6.75 -24.44
C VAL A 34 1.64 5.51 -25.07
N LEU A 35 2.24 4.93 -26.12
CA LEU A 35 1.80 3.70 -26.76
C LEU A 35 2.44 2.44 -26.18
N SER A 36 3.23 2.53 -25.10
CA SER A 36 3.81 1.36 -24.44
C SER A 36 2.72 0.42 -23.91
N HIS A 37 3.07 -0.83 -23.73
CA HIS A 37 2.14 -1.81 -23.16
C HIS A 37 1.69 -1.37 -21.75
N ALA A 38 2.61 -0.84 -20.94
CA ALA A 38 2.30 -0.34 -19.60
C ALA A 38 1.23 0.77 -19.63
N ALA A 39 1.40 1.79 -20.49
CA ALA A 39 0.47 2.92 -20.58
C ALA A 39 -0.89 2.52 -21.19
N ASN A 40 -0.89 1.68 -22.23
CA ASN A 40 -2.13 1.32 -22.93
C ASN A 40 -2.95 0.20 -22.25
N ARG A 41 -2.33 -0.66 -21.44
CA ARG A 41 -2.97 -1.84 -20.85
C ARG A 41 -3.01 -1.83 -19.33
N GLY A 42 -2.40 -0.83 -18.68
CA GLY A 42 -2.32 -0.78 -17.22
C GLY A 42 -1.51 -1.93 -16.61
N SER A 43 -0.54 -2.48 -17.36
CA SER A 43 0.24 -3.65 -16.95
C SER A 43 1.42 -3.32 -16.04
N GLU A 44 1.55 -2.08 -15.61
CA GLU A 44 2.55 -1.67 -14.63
C GLU A 44 2.38 -2.45 -13.34
N VAL A 45 3.40 -3.20 -12.95
CA VAL A 45 3.53 -3.79 -11.61
C VAL A 45 4.27 -2.78 -10.74
N PHE A 46 3.81 -2.57 -9.52
CA PHE A 46 4.46 -1.62 -8.63
C PHE A 46 4.40 -2.04 -7.17
N ASP A 47 5.30 -1.49 -6.37
CA ASP A 47 5.21 -1.53 -4.92
C ASP A 47 5.54 -0.17 -4.33
N VAL A 48 5.07 0.09 -3.11
CA VAL A 48 5.32 1.36 -2.40
C VAL A 48 5.71 1.04 -0.98
N LEU A 49 6.86 1.53 -0.56
CA LEU A 49 7.32 1.44 0.82
C LEU A 49 7.54 2.82 1.43
N ARG A 50 7.51 2.91 2.75
CA ARG A 50 7.73 4.15 3.48
C ARG A 50 9.13 4.20 4.07
N VAL A 51 9.80 5.32 3.91
CA VAL A 51 11.09 5.64 4.51
C VAL A 51 10.87 6.76 5.52
N LEU A 52 11.29 6.51 6.75
CA LEU A 52 11.16 7.41 7.89
C LEU A 52 12.52 7.96 8.30
N PRO A 53 12.55 9.05 9.09
CA PRO A 53 13.77 9.46 9.79
C PRO A 53 14.29 8.31 10.65
N GLY A 54 15.58 8.18 10.77
CA GLY A 54 16.16 7.24 11.73
C GLY A 54 15.67 7.52 13.15
N PRO A 55 15.65 6.51 14.03
CA PRO A 55 15.23 6.65 15.42
C PRO A 55 15.95 7.81 16.11
N GLY A 56 15.19 8.66 16.83
CA GLY A 56 15.73 9.84 17.47
C GLY A 56 15.97 11.05 16.55
N GLY A 57 15.61 10.98 15.27
CA GLY A 57 15.65 12.12 14.33
C GLY A 57 17.02 12.51 13.79
N GLY A 58 18.09 11.81 14.18
CA GLY A 58 19.47 12.11 13.78
C GLY A 58 20.23 10.95 13.11
N GLY A 59 19.61 9.81 12.95
CA GLY A 59 20.21 8.64 12.33
C GLY A 59 19.99 8.52 10.82
N ALA A 60 20.58 7.48 10.20
CA ALA A 60 20.29 7.13 8.82
C ALA A 60 18.79 6.87 8.63
N PRO A 61 18.21 7.22 7.46
CA PRO A 61 16.83 6.90 7.15
C PRO A 61 16.55 5.40 7.31
N VAL A 62 15.33 5.05 7.71
CA VAL A 62 14.92 3.65 7.87
C VAL A 62 13.74 3.34 6.95
N ALA A 63 13.85 2.24 6.22
CA ALA A 63 12.75 1.70 5.43
C ALA A 63 11.89 0.78 6.30
N VAL A 64 10.57 0.97 6.26
CA VAL A 64 9.63 0.09 6.96
C VAL A 64 9.28 -1.09 6.05
N GLY A 65 9.65 -2.29 6.46
CA GLY A 65 9.34 -3.52 5.72
C GLY A 65 10.03 -3.60 4.34
N LEU A 66 11.28 -3.16 4.19
CA LEU A 66 12.00 -3.14 2.92
C LEU A 66 11.91 -4.49 2.20
N ARG A 67 12.40 -5.55 2.82
CA ARG A 67 12.43 -6.88 2.21
C ARG A 67 11.04 -7.45 1.89
N PRO A 68 10.02 -7.37 2.77
CA PRO A 68 8.65 -7.73 2.43
C PRO A 68 8.07 -6.99 1.22
N HIS A 69 8.35 -5.69 1.05
CA HIS A 69 7.90 -4.91 -0.09
C HIS A 69 8.59 -5.35 -1.39
N VAL A 70 9.92 -5.50 -1.36
CA VAL A 70 10.68 -5.95 -2.54
C VAL A 70 10.30 -7.38 -2.94
N ALA A 71 10.09 -8.27 -1.97
CA ALA A 71 9.63 -9.64 -2.25
C ALA A 71 8.22 -9.68 -2.87
N ARG A 72 7.30 -8.82 -2.40
CA ARG A 72 5.96 -8.69 -3.02
C ARG A 72 6.02 -8.10 -4.42
N PHE A 73 6.93 -7.17 -4.67
CA PHE A 73 7.17 -6.60 -6.00
C PHE A 73 7.67 -7.69 -6.96
N GLU A 74 8.66 -8.49 -6.55
CA GLU A 74 9.16 -9.64 -7.33
C GLU A 74 8.05 -10.68 -7.59
N HIS A 75 7.28 -11.04 -6.55
CA HIS A 75 6.13 -11.93 -6.67
C HIS A 75 5.11 -11.41 -7.70
N SER A 76 4.80 -10.12 -7.66
CA SER A 76 3.87 -9.50 -8.61
C SER A 76 4.42 -9.51 -10.05
N MET A 77 5.72 -9.28 -10.24
CA MET A 77 6.36 -9.42 -11.55
C MET A 77 6.26 -10.86 -12.07
N ALA A 78 6.52 -11.85 -11.21
CA ALA A 78 6.42 -13.25 -11.58
C ALA A 78 4.99 -13.65 -11.98
N LEU A 79 3.96 -13.20 -11.25
CA LEU A 79 2.54 -13.42 -11.60
C LEU A 79 2.16 -12.77 -12.94
N MET A 80 2.75 -11.65 -13.29
CA MET A 80 2.56 -11.00 -14.59
C MET A 80 3.38 -11.65 -15.72
N GLY A 81 4.27 -12.60 -15.43
CA GLY A 81 5.19 -13.18 -16.41
C GLY A 81 6.34 -12.25 -16.79
N MET A 82 6.66 -11.27 -15.96
CA MET A 82 7.81 -10.38 -16.16
C MET A 82 9.11 -11.07 -15.72
N ALA A 83 10.08 -11.18 -16.61
CA ALA A 83 11.39 -11.76 -16.35
C ALA A 83 12.35 -10.66 -15.89
N SER A 84 12.30 -10.30 -14.58
CA SER A 84 13.22 -9.30 -14.03
C SER A 84 14.66 -9.81 -14.04
N PRO A 85 15.64 -9.00 -14.51
CA PRO A 85 17.05 -9.33 -14.40
C PRO A 85 17.63 -9.03 -12.99
N TRP A 86 16.82 -8.43 -12.10
CA TRP A 86 17.25 -7.93 -10.80
C TRP A 86 16.75 -8.84 -9.68
N ASP A 87 17.67 -9.30 -8.81
CA ASP A 87 17.35 -10.03 -7.60
C ASP A 87 16.90 -9.09 -6.47
N ILE A 88 16.32 -9.66 -5.41
CA ILE A 88 15.84 -8.92 -4.23
C ILE A 88 16.95 -8.03 -3.65
N GLY A 89 18.16 -8.55 -3.47
CA GLY A 89 19.26 -7.78 -2.89
C GLY A 89 19.69 -6.59 -3.73
N THR A 90 19.63 -6.71 -5.04
CA THR A 90 19.89 -5.59 -5.96
C THR A 90 18.79 -4.54 -5.88
N LEU A 91 17.53 -4.95 -5.81
CA LEU A 91 16.40 -4.01 -5.66
C LEU A 91 16.41 -3.32 -4.28
N GLU A 92 16.80 -4.01 -3.20
CA GLU A 92 16.99 -3.39 -1.88
C GLU A 92 18.10 -2.32 -1.93
N ARG A 93 19.23 -2.59 -2.60
CA ARG A 93 20.30 -1.59 -2.83
C ARG A 93 19.81 -0.42 -3.70
N ALA A 94 19.04 -0.68 -4.76
CA ALA A 94 18.46 0.37 -5.59
C ALA A 94 17.56 1.33 -4.79
N VAL A 95 16.80 0.82 -3.83
CA VAL A 95 16.04 1.64 -2.88
C VAL A 95 16.97 2.53 -2.06
N ALA A 96 18.02 1.98 -1.46
CA ALA A 96 18.98 2.74 -0.65
C ALA A 96 19.70 3.80 -1.48
N GLU A 97 20.20 3.46 -2.68
CA GLU A 97 20.85 4.38 -3.61
C GLU A 97 19.92 5.53 -4.01
N THR A 98 18.66 5.22 -4.33
CA THR A 98 17.66 6.24 -4.71
C THR A 98 17.37 7.19 -3.55
N VAL A 99 17.21 6.67 -2.34
CA VAL A 99 16.97 7.49 -1.14
C VAL A 99 18.17 8.38 -0.84
N ALA A 100 19.38 7.86 -0.90
CA ALA A 100 20.61 8.62 -0.66
C ALA A 100 20.83 9.72 -1.70
N ALA A 101 20.51 9.46 -2.97
CA ALA A 101 20.67 10.43 -4.07
C ALA A 101 19.57 11.51 -4.11
N ASN A 102 18.48 11.36 -3.36
CA ASN A 102 17.40 12.34 -3.24
C ASN A 102 17.32 12.86 -1.79
N PRO A 103 18.27 13.70 -1.33
CA PRO A 103 18.21 14.25 0.00
C PRO A 103 16.98 15.15 0.15
N GLY A 104 16.32 15.12 1.31
CA GLY A 104 15.11 15.91 1.51
C GLY A 104 14.38 15.54 2.82
N PRO A 105 13.09 15.87 2.93
CA PRO A 105 12.30 15.58 4.11
C PRO A 105 12.43 14.11 4.52
N ALA A 106 12.42 13.89 5.82
CA ALA A 106 12.73 12.59 6.38
C ALA A 106 11.65 11.55 6.11
N ASP A 107 10.39 11.97 5.90
CA ASP A 107 9.26 11.05 5.59
C ASP A 107 9.00 11.03 4.09
N ARG A 108 9.20 9.85 3.47
CA ARG A 108 9.16 9.67 2.02
C ARG A 108 8.48 8.37 1.65
N LEU A 109 7.85 8.35 0.49
CA LEU A 109 7.45 7.12 -0.20
C LEU A 109 8.48 6.78 -1.27
N VAL A 110 8.89 5.53 -1.31
CA VAL A 110 9.67 4.96 -2.41
C VAL A 110 8.77 4.04 -3.20
N LYS A 111 8.66 4.30 -4.50
CA LYS A 111 7.87 3.49 -5.44
C LYS A 111 8.81 2.69 -6.33
N LEU A 112 8.67 1.36 -6.30
CA LEU A 112 9.26 0.45 -7.28
C LEU A 112 8.24 0.25 -8.39
N VAL A 113 8.71 0.27 -9.64
CA VAL A 113 7.87 0.12 -10.84
C VAL A 113 8.54 -0.84 -11.80
N ALA A 114 7.82 -1.83 -12.29
CA ALA A 114 8.23 -2.67 -13.41
C ALA A 114 7.22 -2.50 -14.55
N ALA A 115 7.71 -2.14 -15.73
CA ALA A 115 6.87 -1.79 -16.87
C ALA A 115 7.39 -2.42 -18.16
N TRP A 116 6.50 -2.99 -18.96
CA TRP A 116 6.80 -3.24 -20.35
C TRP A 116 6.72 -1.92 -21.12
N ALA A 117 7.89 -1.27 -21.25
CA ALA A 117 8.02 0.07 -21.81
C ALA A 117 8.04 0.09 -23.35
N GLU A 118 8.13 -1.08 -24.00
CA GLU A 118 8.10 -1.19 -25.46
C GLU A 118 6.73 -0.79 -26.04
N VAL A 119 6.75 -0.37 -27.30
CA VAL A 119 5.55 -0.23 -28.14
C VAL A 119 5.37 -1.55 -28.88
N PRO A 120 4.50 -2.47 -28.42
CA PRO A 120 4.39 -3.78 -29.01
C PRO A 120 3.62 -3.73 -30.34
N PRO A 121 3.98 -4.55 -31.33
CA PRO A 121 3.23 -4.66 -32.59
C PRO A 121 1.89 -5.39 -32.42
N ALA A 122 1.69 -6.03 -31.27
CA ALA A 122 0.49 -6.82 -30.93
C ALA A 122 0.02 -6.53 -29.50
N THR A 123 -1.06 -7.20 -29.08
CA THR A 123 -1.63 -7.04 -27.74
C THR A 123 -0.74 -7.60 -26.62
N VAL A 124 0.04 -8.64 -26.93
CA VAL A 124 0.96 -9.30 -26.00
C VAL A 124 2.35 -8.69 -26.17
N PRO A 125 3.12 -8.45 -25.08
CA PRO A 125 4.49 -7.98 -25.16
C PRO A 125 5.38 -8.94 -25.96
N THR A 126 6.34 -8.41 -26.71
CA THR A 126 7.33 -9.22 -27.47
C THR A 126 8.54 -9.55 -26.61
N SER A 127 8.85 -8.74 -25.61
CA SER A 127 9.85 -9.00 -24.59
C SER A 127 9.17 -9.17 -23.23
N LEU A 128 9.57 -10.22 -22.49
CA LEU A 128 9.11 -10.41 -21.11
C LEU A 128 9.95 -9.65 -20.09
N VAL A 129 11.07 -9.04 -20.50
CA VAL A 129 11.95 -8.25 -19.63
C VAL A 129 11.35 -6.86 -19.43
N PRO A 130 10.98 -6.47 -18.20
CA PRO A 130 10.48 -5.14 -17.91
C PRO A 130 11.64 -4.15 -17.80
N VAL A 131 11.33 -2.86 -17.95
CA VAL A 131 12.16 -1.77 -17.43
C VAL A 131 11.78 -1.59 -15.95
N VAL A 132 12.76 -1.48 -15.07
CA VAL A 132 12.54 -1.30 -13.63
C VAL A 132 12.98 0.09 -13.19
N PHE A 133 12.09 0.79 -12.48
CA PHE A 133 12.36 2.09 -11.88
C PHE A 133 12.22 2.03 -10.36
N VAL A 134 13.02 2.83 -9.66
CA VAL A 134 12.83 3.15 -8.24
C VAL A 134 12.83 4.65 -8.08
N ALA A 135 11.70 5.21 -7.65
CA ALA A 135 11.50 6.64 -7.46
C ALA A 135 11.22 6.96 -5.99
N CYS A 136 11.65 8.14 -5.53
CA CYS A 136 11.45 8.60 -4.15
C CYS A 136 10.76 9.97 -4.16
N ALA A 137 9.73 10.14 -3.34
CA ALA A 137 9.01 11.40 -3.20
C ALA A 137 8.68 11.70 -1.74
N PRO A 138 8.71 12.97 -1.32
CA PRO A 138 8.28 13.34 0.04
C PRO A 138 6.79 13.07 0.23
N ILE A 139 6.40 12.79 1.47
CA ILE A 139 5.00 12.67 1.88
C ILE A 139 4.76 13.56 3.09
N ALA A 140 3.59 14.22 3.15
CA ALA A 140 3.13 14.81 4.38
C ALA A 140 2.86 13.67 5.40
N SER A 141 3.56 13.71 6.54
CA SER A 141 3.43 12.65 7.53
C SER A 141 2.11 12.78 8.30
N PRO A 142 1.15 11.85 8.15
CA PRO A 142 -0.08 11.85 8.95
C PRO A 142 0.11 11.21 10.33
N GLY A 143 1.37 10.96 10.76
CA GLY A 143 1.65 10.14 11.93
C GLY A 143 1.49 8.64 11.65
N VAL A 144 1.51 7.83 12.70
CA VAL A 144 1.30 6.35 12.60
C VAL A 144 -0.16 5.95 12.81
N LEU A 145 -0.91 6.77 13.52
CA LEU A 145 -2.36 6.71 13.66
C LEU A 145 -2.93 8.00 13.09
N ALA A 146 -3.73 7.90 12.03
CA ALA A 146 -4.23 9.07 11.33
C ALA A 146 -5.25 9.86 12.18
N ASP A 147 -5.07 11.18 12.27
CA ASP A 147 -5.94 12.09 13.03
C ASP A 147 -7.34 12.24 12.39
N GLN A 148 -7.44 11.98 11.09
CA GLN A 148 -8.70 12.07 10.36
C GLN A 148 -9.21 10.65 10.06
N PRO A 149 -10.24 10.19 10.79
CA PRO A 149 -10.86 8.89 10.52
C PRO A 149 -11.52 8.87 9.14
N ALA A 150 -11.75 7.67 8.62
CA ALA A 150 -12.36 7.47 7.31
C ALA A 150 -13.87 7.37 7.39
N ARG A 151 -14.56 7.91 6.36
CA ARG A 151 -15.95 7.63 6.04
C ARG A 151 -15.98 6.78 4.76
N LEU A 152 -16.55 5.59 4.83
CA LEU A 152 -16.52 4.61 3.75
C LEU A 152 -17.91 4.32 3.22
N ARG A 153 -18.01 4.08 1.90
CA ARG A 153 -19.20 3.54 1.24
C ARG A 153 -18.93 2.12 0.79
N SER A 154 -19.83 1.20 1.12
CA SER A 154 -19.70 -0.18 0.66
C SER A 154 -20.06 -0.34 -0.82
N VAL A 155 -19.35 -1.27 -1.49
CA VAL A 155 -19.62 -1.63 -2.88
C VAL A 155 -19.75 -3.14 -2.99
N PRO A 156 -20.96 -3.68 -3.07
CA PRO A 156 -21.18 -5.11 -3.25
C PRO A 156 -20.56 -5.62 -4.56
N GLY A 157 -19.81 -6.73 -4.52
CA GLY A 157 -19.20 -7.35 -5.70
C GLY A 157 -18.16 -6.48 -6.41
N GLY A 158 -17.63 -5.45 -5.73
CA GLY A 158 -16.64 -4.51 -6.34
C GLY A 158 -15.23 -5.07 -6.45
N ARG A 159 -14.90 -6.18 -5.78
CA ARG A 159 -13.60 -6.84 -5.86
C ARG A 159 -13.51 -7.72 -7.10
N ILE A 160 -12.43 -7.57 -7.88
CA ILE A 160 -12.17 -8.44 -9.03
C ILE A 160 -11.87 -9.85 -8.49
N PRO A 161 -12.55 -10.90 -9.00
CA PRO A 161 -12.34 -12.27 -8.56
C PRO A 161 -10.92 -12.78 -8.83
N ALA A 162 -10.40 -13.66 -7.95
CA ALA A 162 -9.03 -14.17 -8.00
C ALA A 162 -8.72 -15.01 -9.25
N ASP A 163 -9.72 -15.64 -9.83
CA ASP A 163 -9.63 -16.42 -11.09
C ASP A 163 -9.54 -15.52 -12.33
N VAL A 164 -9.93 -14.24 -12.22
CA VAL A 164 -9.78 -13.24 -13.28
C VAL A 164 -8.42 -12.55 -13.17
N LEU A 165 -8.05 -12.14 -11.95
CA LEU A 165 -6.77 -11.50 -11.68
C LEU A 165 -6.33 -11.84 -10.23
N PRO A 166 -5.14 -12.47 -10.05
CA PRO A 166 -4.70 -12.87 -8.72
C PRO A 166 -4.75 -11.73 -7.71
N THR A 167 -5.36 -11.94 -6.55
CA THR A 167 -5.56 -10.90 -5.52
C THR A 167 -4.26 -10.39 -4.93
N THR A 168 -3.22 -11.25 -4.92
CA THR A 168 -1.87 -10.92 -4.43
C THR A 168 -1.02 -10.16 -5.46
N LEU A 169 -1.50 -10.00 -6.69
CA LEU A 169 -0.84 -9.23 -7.74
C LEU A 169 -1.06 -7.72 -7.52
N LYS A 170 0.03 -6.97 -7.39
CA LYS A 170 -0.03 -5.50 -7.26
C LYS A 170 0.23 -4.81 -8.60
N VAL A 171 -0.83 -4.66 -9.41
CA VAL A 171 -0.79 -4.12 -10.77
C VAL A 171 -1.70 -2.91 -10.93
N ALA A 172 -1.30 -1.94 -11.76
CA ALA A 172 -2.04 -0.69 -11.97
C ALA A 172 -3.49 -0.88 -12.41
N ALA A 173 -3.77 -1.90 -13.22
CA ALA A 173 -5.12 -2.22 -13.70
C ALA A 173 -6.16 -2.41 -12.57
N LEU A 174 -5.76 -2.97 -11.42
CA LEU A 174 -6.65 -3.16 -10.26
C LEU A 174 -7.15 -1.82 -9.69
N TYR A 175 -6.30 -0.81 -9.71
CA TYR A 175 -6.64 0.53 -9.18
C TYR A 175 -7.58 1.28 -10.13
N THR A 176 -7.39 1.11 -11.43
CA THR A 176 -8.26 1.73 -12.45
C THR A 176 -9.72 1.29 -12.29
N ALA A 177 -9.96 0.02 -11.96
CA ALA A 177 -11.31 -0.51 -11.76
C ALA A 177 -12.06 0.21 -10.63
N ALA A 178 -11.35 0.66 -9.59
CA ALA A 178 -11.95 1.30 -8.43
C ALA A 178 -12.13 2.83 -8.57
N VAL A 179 -11.38 3.49 -9.45
CA VAL A 179 -11.39 4.98 -9.56
C VAL A 179 -12.80 5.55 -9.73
N ARG A 180 -13.62 4.97 -10.62
CA ARG A 180 -15.00 5.41 -10.83
C ARG A 180 -15.86 5.29 -9.57
N LEU A 181 -15.68 4.22 -8.80
CA LEU A 181 -16.40 3.97 -7.56
C LEU A 181 -15.96 4.97 -6.48
N GLN A 182 -14.67 5.23 -6.38
CA GLN A 182 -14.11 6.24 -5.47
C GLN A 182 -14.61 7.66 -5.79
N LEU A 183 -14.63 8.02 -7.07
CA LEU A 183 -15.15 9.35 -7.49
C LEU A 183 -16.63 9.51 -7.15
N ALA A 184 -17.46 8.47 -7.34
CA ALA A 184 -18.85 8.49 -6.97
C ALA A 184 -19.04 8.61 -5.45
N ALA A 185 -18.30 7.82 -4.65
CA ALA A 185 -18.36 7.89 -3.19
C ALA A 185 -17.95 9.28 -2.67
N ARG A 186 -16.90 9.88 -3.24
CA ARG A 186 -16.45 11.23 -2.86
C ARG A 186 -17.50 12.31 -3.21
N ALA A 187 -18.22 12.17 -4.33
CA ALA A 187 -19.30 13.07 -4.67
C ALA A 187 -20.45 13.01 -3.65
N ASP A 188 -20.64 11.86 -3.01
CA ASP A 188 -21.63 11.63 -1.95
C ASP A 188 -21.09 11.93 -0.53
N GLY A 189 -19.85 12.47 -0.41
CA GLY A 189 -19.25 12.91 0.86
C GLY A 189 -18.50 11.83 1.64
N TYR A 190 -18.22 10.66 1.04
CA TYR A 190 -17.34 9.65 1.60
C TYR A 190 -15.89 9.87 1.18
N ASP A 191 -14.94 9.33 1.96
CA ASP A 191 -13.51 9.41 1.64
C ASP A 191 -13.07 8.37 0.62
N ASP A 192 -13.61 7.14 0.75
CA ASP A 192 -13.23 6.00 -0.06
C ASP A 192 -14.37 4.97 -0.13
N VAL A 193 -14.13 3.87 -0.83
CA VAL A 193 -15.06 2.74 -0.91
C VAL A 193 -14.47 1.52 -0.19
N LEU A 194 -15.36 0.68 0.34
CA LEU A 194 -15.05 -0.65 0.85
C LEU A 194 -15.63 -1.69 -0.09
N LEU A 195 -14.75 -2.49 -0.71
CA LEU A 195 -15.13 -3.49 -1.69
C LEU A 195 -15.54 -4.78 -0.99
N ARG A 196 -16.51 -5.47 -1.58
CA ARG A 196 -16.94 -6.82 -1.17
C ARG A 196 -16.63 -7.81 -2.27
N THR A 197 -16.46 -9.07 -1.90
CA THR A 197 -16.34 -10.18 -2.84
C THR A 197 -17.67 -10.41 -3.60
N ALA A 198 -17.66 -11.27 -4.61
CA ALA A 198 -18.87 -11.64 -5.33
C ALA A 198 -19.89 -12.34 -4.41
N ASP A 199 -19.42 -13.08 -3.41
CA ASP A 199 -20.26 -13.76 -2.41
C ASP A 199 -20.80 -12.81 -1.32
N GLY A 200 -20.35 -11.55 -1.33
CA GLY A 200 -20.81 -10.52 -0.42
C GLY A 200 -19.98 -10.37 0.85
N ASP A 201 -18.93 -11.16 1.04
CA ASP A 201 -18.01 -11.04 2.16
C ASP A 201 -17.11 -9.81 2.03
N LEU A 202 -16.47 -9.44 3.13
CA LEU A 202 -15.49 -8.35 3.16
C LEU A 202 -14.30 -8.69 2.24
N ALA A 203 -13.89 -7.69 1.44
CA ALA A 203 -12.59 -7.68 0.78
C ALA A 203 -11.72 -6.57 1.38
N GLU A 204 -11.44 -5.50 0.64
CA GLU A 204 -10.56 -4.41 1.09
C GLU A 204 -10.99 -3.08 0.44
N ALA A 205 -10.45 -1.95 0.90
CA ALA A 205 -10.52 -0.71 0.15
C ALA A 205 -9.51 -0.73 -1.02
N PRO A 206 -9.67 0.07 -2.07
CA PRO A 206 -8.84 0.02 -3.28
C PRO A 206 -7.32 0.08 -3.06
N SER A 207 -6.89 0.80 -2.03
CA SER A 207 -5.45 0.99 -1.73
C SER A 207 -5.07 0.66 -0.28
N GLN A 208 -5.99 0.13 0.50
CA GLN A 208 -5.82 -0.13 1.93
C GLN A 208 -6.51 -1.44 2.31
N SER A 209 -5.84 -2.28 3.11
CA SER A 209 -6.50 -3.42 3.72
C SER A 209 -7.41 -2.98 4.85
N LEU A 210 -8.50 -3.70 5.11
CA LEU A 210 -9.36 -3.49 6.28
C LEU A 210 -9.14 -4.60 7.30
N LEU A 211 -9.06 -4.22 8.58
CA LEU A 211 -9.09 -5.11 9.74
C LEU A 211 -10.34 -4.79 10.55
N VAL A 212 -10.95 -5.82 11.10
CA VAL A 212 -12.20 -5.75 11.87
C VAL A 212 -11.91 -6.14 13.31
N VAL A 213 -12.34 -5.33 14.27
CA VAL A 213 -12.25 -5.62 15.70
C VAL A 213 -13.64 -6.01 16.19
N THR A 214 -13.76 -7.19 16.78
CA THR A 214 -15.01 -7.69 17.36
C THR A 214 -15.25 -7.11 18.76
N ASP A 215 -16.47 -7.25 19.32
CA ASP A 215 -16.83 -6.76 20.66
C ASP A 215 -15.98 -7.38 21.79
N ASP A 216 -15.49 -8.60 21.60
CA ASP A 216 -14.58 -9.28 22.55
C ASP A 216 -13.09 -8.97 22.27
N GLY A 217 -12.80 -8.03 21.37
CA GLY A 217 -11.46 -7.51 21.09
C GLY A 217 -10.60 -8.38 20.18
N HIS A 218 -11.18 -9.38 19.49
CA HIS A 218 -10.45 -10.15 18.47
C HIS A 218 -10.22 -9.31 17.20
N LEU A 219 -9.09 -9.48 16.57
CA LEU A 219 -8.75 -8.84 15.32
C LEU A 219 -8.95 -9.82 14.15
N LEU A 220 -9.88 -9.49 13.28
CA LEU A 220 -10.16 -10.28 12.09
C LEU A 220 -9.53 -9.65 10.84
N ALA A 221 -9.00 -10.49 9.95
CA ALA A 221 -8.45 -10.06 8.67
C ALA A 221 -8.96 -10.96 7.53
N PRO A 222 -9.35 -10.41 6.37
CA PRO A 222 -9.73 -11.23 5.21
C PRO A 222 -8.56 -12.09 4.72
N PRO A 223 -8.82 -13.28 4.13
CA PRO A 223 -7.79 -14.17 3.60
C PRO A 223 -7.23 -13.67 2.27
N LEU A 224 -6.04 -14.16 1.88
CA LEU A 224 -5.32 -13.66 0.70
C LEU A 224 -5.95 -14.05 -0.65
N ASP A 225 -6.93 -14.91 -0.68
CA ASP A 225 -7.74 -15.21 -1.87
C ASP A 225 -8.76 -14.10 -2.20
N SER A 226 -8.97 -13.17 -1.27
CA SER A 226 -9.89 -12.02 -1.44
C SER A 226 -9.21 -10.66 -1.38
N VAL A 227 -7.99 -10.55 -0.85
CA VAL A 227 -7.28 -9.28 -0.66
C VAL A 227 -5.81 -9.35 -1.06
N LEU A 228 -5.20 -8.18 -1.25
CA LEU A 228 -3.75 -8.06 -1.44
C LEU A 228 -3.01 -8.49 -0.15
N ASP A 229 -1.86 -9.15 -0.31
CA ASP A 229 -0.94 -9.41 0.79
C ASP A 229 -0.26 -8.12 1.26
N GLY A 230 -0.98 -7.33 2.04
CA GLY A 230 -0.55 -6.01 2.52
C GLY A 230 0.63 -6.10 3.49
N VAL A 231 1.75 -5.44 3.19
CA VAL A 231 2.92 -5.42 4.09
C VAL A 231 2.56 -4.73 5.42
N THR A 232 1.85 -3.59 5.38
CA THR A 232 1.36 -2.94 6.60
C THR A 232 0.33 -3.79 7.33
N ARG A 233 -0.53 -4.52 6.60
CA ARG A 233 -1.43 -5.51 7.20
C ARG A 233 -0.65 -6.54 8.02
N ARG A 234 0.40 -7.15 7.44
CA ARG A 234 1.27 -8.10 8.16
C ARG A 234 1.94 -7.48 9.39
N LEU A 235 2.43 -6.25 9.27
CA LEU A 235 3.05 -5.52 10.37
C LEU A 235 2.06 -5.31 11.52
N VAL A 236 0.83 -4.86 11.24
CA VAL A 236 -0.19 -4.61 12.26
C VAL A 236 -0.69 -5.92 12.89
N LEU A 237 -0.81 -7.00 12.12
CA LEU A 237 -1.12 -8.33 12.67
C LEU A 237 -0.01 -8.86 13.58
N ASP A 238 1.29 -8.65 13.20
CA ASP A 238 2.42 -8.99 14.08
C ASP A 238 2.37 -8.20 15.40
N LEU A 239 2.05 -6.90 15.37
CA LEU A 239 1.88 -6.08 16.58
C LEU A 239 0.72 -6.57 17.43
N ALA A 240 -0.41 -6.92 16.83
CA ALA A 240 -1.57 -7.46 17.55
C ALA A 240 -1.24 -8.77 18.27
N LEU A 241 -0.59 -9.72 17.57
CA LEU A 241 -0.12 -10.97 18.15
C LEU A 241 0.90 -10.73 19.25
N ASP A 242 1.82 -9.79 19.07
CA ASP A 242 2.85 -9.41 20.05
C ASP A 242 2.24 -8.85 21.34
N ARG A 243 1.14 -8.13 21.22
CA ARG A 243 0.34 -7.62 22.32
C ARG A 243 -0.49 -8.71 23.02
N GLY A 244 -0.66 -9.88 22.40
CA GLY A 244 -1.48 -10.99 22.89
C GLY A 244 -2.95 -10.88 22.50
N LEU A 245 -3.29 -10.08 21.48
CA LEU A 245 -4.65 -10.08 20.91
C LEU A 245 -4.88 -11.39 20.13
N ALA A 246 -6.10 -11.91 20.20
CA ALA A 246 -6.52 -12.99 19.32
C ALA A 246 -6.64 -12.45 17.87
N VAL A 247 -6.07 -13.17 16.92
CA VAL A 247 -6.05 -12.80 15.50
C VAL A 247 -6.55 -13.97 14.66
N ASP A 248 -7.60 -13.72 13.88
CA ASP A 248 -8.14 -14.71 12.94
C ASP A 248 -8.05 -14.21 11.50
N VAL A 249 -7.52 -15.05 10.61
CA VAL A 249 -7.48 -14.79 9.17
C VAL A 249 -8.46 -15.72 8.49
N ARG A 250 -9.62 -15.19 8.08
CA ARG A 250 -10.72 -15.95 7.47
C ARG A 250 -11.65 -15.05 6.68
N SER A 251 -12.57 -15.62 5.91
CA SER A 251 -13.70 -14.86 5.36
C SER A 251 -14.49 -14.19 6.48
N ILE A 252 -14.85 -12.93 6.25
CA ILE A 252 -15.58 -12.08 7.18
C ILE A 252 -16.91 -11.71 6.53
N ARG A 253 -18.00 -12.17 7.10
CA ARG A 253 -19.33 -11.86 6.60
C ARG A 253 -19.67 -10.40 6.81
N TRP A 254 -20.56 -9.88 5.97
CA TRP A 254 -20.92 -8.47 6.03
C TRP A 254 -21.61 -8.06 7.34
N ASP A 255 -22.39 -8.94 7.96
CA ASP A 255 -22.99 -8.70 9.27
C ASP A 255 -21.97 -8.58 10.40
N GLU A 256 -20.82 -9.28 10.30
CA GLU A 256 -19.70 -9.14 11.25
C GLU A 256 -18.99 -7.77 11.07
N VAL A 257 -18.92 -7.25 9.83
CA VAL A 257 -18.33 -5.93 9.56
C VAL A 257 -19.23 -4.82 10.14
N THR A 258 -20.54 -4.89 9.87
CA THR A 258 -21.49 -3.87 10.36
C THR A 258 -21.73 -3.93 11.85
N GLY A 259 -21.53 -5.09 12.47
CA GLY A 259 -21.61 -5.31 13.92
C GLY A 259 -20.28 -5.20 14.67
N ALA A 260 -19.21 -4.74 14.00
CA ALA A 260 -17.87 -4.65 14.61
C ALA A 260 -17.78 -3.55 15.68
N ALA A 261 -16.90 -3.74 16.66
CA ALA A 261 -16.57 -2.70 17.64
C ALA A 261 -15.70 -1.58 17.05
N GLU A 262 -14.74 -1.93 16.15
CA GLU A 262 -13.88 -0.98 15.43
C GLU A 262 -13.55 -1.49 14.03
N LEU A 263 -13.31 -0.57 13.10
CA LEU A 263 -12.78 -0.84 11.77
C LEU A 263 -11.49 -0.06 11.54
N LEU A 264 -10.45 -0.73 11.04
CA LEU A 264 -9.13 -0.15 10.82
C LEU A 264 -8.72 -0.31 9.36
N LEU A 265 -8.51 0.78 8.63
CA LEU A 265 -7.80 0.77 7.38
C LEU A 265 -6.29 0.79 7.64
N VAL A 266 -5.54 -0.05 6.92
CA VAL A 266 -4.08 -0.11 7.04
C VAL A 266 -3.41 -0.03 5.68
N SER A 267 -2.40 0.84 5.55
CA SER A 267 -1.66 1.06 4.31
C SER A 267 -0.27 1.65 4.57
N THR A 268 0.60 1.57 3.59
CA THR A 268 1.97 2.12 3.68
C THR A 268 1.99 3.64 3.90
N SER A 269 1.11 4.38 3.24
CA SER A 269 1.10 5.84 3.30
C SER A 269 0.52 6.40 4.61
N ARG A 270 -0.41 5.68 5.25
CA ARG A 270 -1.13 6.16 6.43
C ARG A 270 -0.99 5.27 7.66
N PHE A 271 -0.31 4.15 7.56
CA PHE A 271 -0.20 3.10 8.57
C PHE A 271 -1.58 2.65 9.06
N ILE A 272 -2.11 3.22 10.14
CA ILE A 272 -3.43 2.91 10.68
C ILE A 272 -4.33 4.13 10.51
N ARG A 273 -5.48 3.96 9.86
CA ARG A 273 -6.54 4.96 9.77
C ARG A 273 -7.84 4.36 10.33
N PRO A 274 -8.33 4.83 11.47
CA PRO A 274 -9.63 4.41 12.00
C PRO A 274 -10.77 4.74 11.04
N VAL A 275 -11.82 3.94 11.03
CA VAL A 275 -13.05 4.21 10.27
C VAL A 275 -14.09 4.76 11.22
N ALA A 276 -14.62 5.96 10.94
CA ALA A 276 -15.69 6.57 11.75
C ALA A 276 -17.08 6.18 11.25
N GLU A 277 -17.21 5.85 9.96
CA GLU A 277 -18.50 5.57 9.36
C GLU A 277 -18.34 4.59 8.18
N LEU A 278 -19.20 3.61 8.11
CA LEU A 278 -19.38 2.75 6.94
C LEU A 278 -20.86 2.76 6.57
N ASP A 279 -21.19 3.30 5.41
CA ASP A 279 -22.56 3.61 5.01
C ASP A 279 -23.28 4.43 6.12
N ASP A 280 -24.30 3.88 6.77
CA ASP A 280 -25.05 4.53 7.86
C ASP A 280 -24.63 4.06 9.25
N VAL A 281 -23.55 3.26 9.37
CA VAL A 281 -23.06 2.71 10.64
C VAL A 281 -21.88 3.52 11.15
N ALA A 282 -21.99 4.06 12.38
CA ALA A 282 -20.92 4.81 13.04
C ALA A 282 -20.05 3.90 13.93
N TYR A 283 -18.75 4.17 13.96
CA TYR A 283 -17.77 3.43 14.78
C TYR A 283 -16.93 4.39 15.63
N PRO A 284 -16.40 3.94 16.79
CA PRO A 284 -15.38 4.68 17.53
C PRO A 284 -14.13 4.88 16.69
N ALA A 285 -13.64 6.12 16.57
CA ALA A 285 -12.50 6.42 15.71
C ALA A 285 -11.58 7.51 16.30
N PRO A 286 -10.45 7.15 16.94
CA PRO A 286 -10.01 5.78 17.18
C PRO A 286 -10.78 5.11 18.33
N GLY A 287 -10.98 3.81 18.18
CA GLY A 287 -11.39 2.96 19.29
C GLY A 287 -10.16 2.48 20.11
N PRO A 288 -10.39 1.72 21.21
CA PRO A 288 -9.31 1.31 22.12
C PRO A 288 -8.24 0.42 21.46
N VAL A 289 -8.61 -0.50 20.55
CA VAL A 289 -7.64 -1.37 19.87
C VAL A 289 -6.83 -0.57 18.86
N ALA A 290 -7.46 0.32 18.08
CA ALA A 290 -6.76 1.23 17.16
C ALA A 290 -5.74 2.10 17.90
N ALA A 291 -6.11 2.67 19.07
CA ALA A 291 -5.21 3.50 19.87
C ALA A 291 -4.02 2.70 20.43
N GLN A 292 -4.25 1.46 20.88
CA GLN A 292 -3.19 0.58 21.37
C GLN A 292 -2.22 0.17 20.28
N LEU A 293 -2.72 -0.28 19.12
CA LEU A 293 -1.89 -0.65 17.96
C LEU A 293 -1.15 0.56 17.38
N GLY A 294 -1.76 1.75 17.43
CA GLY A 294 -1.11 3.01 17.08
C GLY A 294 0.09 3.32 17.98
N ALA A 295 -0.06 3.14 19.29
CA ALA A 295 1.03 3.34 20.26
C ALA A 295 2.17 2.33 20.07
N ASP A 296 1.85 1.05 19.79
CA ASP A 296 2.86 0.02 19.50
C ASP A 296 3.61 0.32 18.20
N LEU A 297 2.88 0.77 17.18
CA LEU A 297 3.47 1.15 15.90
C LEU A 297 4.37 2.39 16.05
N ASP A 298 3.98 3.39 16.86
CA ASP A 298 4.85 4.53 17.20
C ASP A 298 6.14 4.08 17.90
N ALA A 299 6.01 3.17 18.85
CA ALA A 299 7.18 2.58 19.50
C ALA A 299 8.05 1.79 18.51
N LEU A 300 7.44 1.08 17.55
CA LEU A 300 8.15 0.30 16.53
C LEU A 300 8.94 1.23 15.60
N VAL A 301 8.29 2.24 15.00
CA VAL A 301 8.98 3.15 14.08
C VAL A 301 10.01 4.02 14.79
N GLY A 302 9.81 4.29 16.09
CA GLY A 302 10.79 4.93 16.97
C GLY A 302 11.94 4.01 17.43
N GLY A 303 12.00 2.76 16.99
CA GLY A 303 13.06 1.81 17.37
C GLY A 303 12.96 1.27 18.82
N ARG A 304 11.85 1.51 19.52
CA ARG A 304 11.65 1.16 20.94
C ARG A 304 10.85 -0.14 21.15
N HIS A 305 10.31 -0.72 20.09
CA HIS A 305 9.54 -1.94 20.15
C HIS A 305 10.41 -3.17 19.84
N ARG A 306 10.15 -4.33 20.45
CA ARG A 306 10.93 -5.56 20.22
C ARG A 306 10.94 -6.05 18.77
N LEU A 307 9.89 -5.72 18.00
CA LEU A 307 9.79 -6.03 16.59
C LEU A 307 10.49 -5.01 15.66
N SER A 308 11.06 -3.92 16.19
CA SER A 308 11.71 -2.89 15.37
C SER A 308 12.81 -3.47 14.48
N GLY A 309 13.67 -4.35 15.01
CA GLY A 309 14.73 -5.00 14.23
C GLY A 309 14.25 -5.93 13.11
N ARG A 310 12.99 -6.37 13.16
CA ARG A 310 12.36 -7.18 12.08
C ARG A 310 11.79 -6.31 10.97
N TRP A 311 11.25 -5.14 11.31
CA TRP A 311 10.47 -4.31 10.41
C TRP A 311 11.18 -3.06 9.91
N LEU A 312 12.25 -2.62 10.58
CA LEU A 312 13.03 -1.45 10.21
C LEU A 312 14.37 -1.87 9.61
N THR A 313 14.68 -1.36 8.43
CA THR A 313 15.97 -1.56 7.76
C THR A 313 16.65 -0.21 7.58
N PRO A 314 17.83 0.05 8.20
CA PRO A 314 18.63 1.23 7.90
C PRO A 314 19.05 1.26 6.42
N LEU A 315 19.02 2.46 5.81
CA LEU A 315 19.39 2.68 4.41
C LEU A 315 20.71 3.44 4.29
#